data_9590eddca7bd815073c4c007b9f405c9
#
_entry.id   9590eddca7bd815073c4c007b9f405c9
#
_cell.length_a   1.000
_cell.length_b   1.000
_cell.length_c   1.000
_cell.angle_alpha   90.00
_cell.angle_beta   90.00
_cell.angle_gamma   90.00
#
_symmetry.space_group_name_H-M   'P 1'
#
loop_
_entity.id
_entity.type
_entity.pdbx_description
1 polymer ?
#
loop_
_entity_poly.entity_id
_entity_poly.type
_entity_poly.pdbx_seq_one_letter_code
_entity_poly.pdbx_strand_id
1 'polypeptide(L)'
;MPDAIDDLFRRFGKAFNKADVEEIAACVTDDFEWRLNAGAAPAGTVLKGKEGLRAHFSDKSKAHREARYSEARIHRAGDKIFGTFRVTGVDHAGKPFDRYGIDLYEIKDGKIALKDSYLKTID
;
A
#
# COMPACT_ATOMS: atom_id res chain seq x y z
N MET A 1 -14.31 8.59 19.93
CA MET A 1 -13.57 9.41 18.95
C MET A 1 -12.61 8.54 18.17
N PRO A 2 -12.60 8.63 16.86
CA PRO A 2 -11.55 7.96 16.12
C PRO A 2 -10.21 8.61 16.48
N ASP A 3 -9.18 7.82 16.65
CA ASP A 3 -7.88 8.38 16.95
C ASP A 3 -7.15 8.80 15.65
N ALA A 4 -6.02 9.49 15.81
CA ALA A 4 -5.28 10.03 14.68
C ALA A 4 -4.76 8.93 13.73
N ILE A 5 -4.46 7.74 14.25
CA ILE A 5 -4.00 6.62 13.44
C ILE A 5 -5.13 6.04 12.58
N ASP A 6 -6.32 5.89 13.17
CA ASP A 6 -7.49 5.42 12.41
C ASP A 6 -7.82 6.40 11.28
N ASP A 7 -7.76 7.69 11.55
CA ASP A 7 -8.00 8.72 10.52
C ASP A 7 -6.93 8.69 9.43
N LEU A 8 -5.67 8.50 9.80
CA LEU A 8 -4.55 8.39 8.86
C LEU A 8 -4.78 7.23 7.88
N PHE A 9 -5.13 6.06 8.39
CA PHE A 9 -5.34 4.89 7.53
C PHE A 9 -6.61 4.98 6.70
N ARG A 10 -7.65 5.63 7.20
CA ARG A 10 -8.85 5.88 6.41
C ARG A 10 -8.52 6.77 5.21
N ARG A 11 -7.78 7.82 5.44
CA ARG A 11 -7.34 8.76 4.42
C ARG A 11 -6.40 8.09 3.41
N PHE A 12 -5.44 7.33 3.91
CA PHE A 12 -4.46 6.61 3.11
C PHE A 12 -5.13 5.56 2.20
N GLY A 13 -6.04 4.75 2.75
CA GLY A 13 -6.77 3.73 1.99
C GLY A 13 -7.63 4.32 0.89
N LYS A 14 -8.30 5.43 1.19
CA LYS A 14 -9.11 6.14 0.20
C LYS A 14 -8.24 6.69 -0.94
N ALA A 15 -7.08 7.24 -0.61
CA ALA A 15 -6.15 7.76 -1.60
C ALA A 15 -5.61 6.64 -2.50
N PHE A 16 -5.30 5.48 -1.93
CA PHE A 16 -4.86 4.32 -2.70
C PHE A 16 -5.91 3.84 -3.68
N ASN A 17 -7.17 3.75 -3.26
CA ASN A 17 -8.24 3.32 -4.16
C ASN A 17 -8.47 4.29 -5.31
N LYS A 18 -8.19 5.56 -5.10
CA LYS A 18 -8.32 6.58 -6.14
C LYS A 18 -7.04 6.75 -6.95
N ALA A 19 -5.96 6.08 -6.57
CA ALA A 19 -4.61 6.30 -7.12
C ALA A 19 -4.22 7.77 -7.09
N ASP A 20 -4.60 8.47 -6.02
CA ASP A 20 -4.30 9.88 -5.80
C ASP A 20 -2.94 9.99 -5.13
N VAL A 21 -1.88 10.03 -5.95
CA VAL A 21 -0.51 9.94 -5.46
C VAL A 21 -0.13 11.09 -4.54
N GLU A 22 -0.61 12.30 -4.76
CA GLU A 22 -0.28 13.43 -3.90
C GLU A 22 -0.93 13.30 -2.53
N GLU A 23 -2.13 12.76 -2.46
CA GLU A 23 -2.79 12.48 -1.20
C GLU A 23 -2.12 11.33 -0.46
N ILE A 24 -1.67 10.30 -1.18
CA ILE A 24 -0.85 9.22 -0.59
C ILE A 24 0.44 9.81 -0.02
N ALA A 25 1.11 10.66 -0.78
CA ALA A 25 2.36 11.29 -0.34
C ALA A 25 2.17 12.15 0.90
N ALA A 26 1.00 12.77 1.06
CA ALA A 26 0.69 13.56 2.26
C ALA A 26 0.55 12.71 3.52
N CYS A 27 0.33 11.40 3.40
CA CYS A 27 0.16 10.48 4.53
C CYS A 27 1.46 9.82 4.97
N VAL A 28 2.56 10.01 4.25
CA VAL A 28 3.81 9.31 4.49
C VAL A 28 4.94 10.25 4.87
N THR A 29 5.98 9.70 5.52
CA THR A 29 7.18 10.47 5.85
C THR A 29 8.04 10.72 4.61
N ASP A 30 8.97 11.69 4.72
CA ASP A 30 9.88 11.99 3.60
C ASP A 30 10.80 10.81 3.28
N ASP A 31 11.16 10.01 4.28
CA ASP A 31 11.99 8.83 4.12
C ASP A 31 11.17 7.54 3.99
N PHE A 32 9.93 7.65 3.60
CA PHE A 32 9.01 6.53 3.42
C PHE A 32 9.60 5.44 2.53
N GLU A 33 9.32 4.20 2.91
CA GLU A 33 9.74 3.03 2.15
C GLU A 33 8.52 2.13 1.91
N TRP A 34 8.32 1.73 0.66
CA TRP A 34 7.29 0.76 0.31
C TRP A 34 7.97 -0.47 -0.29
N ARG A 35 7.86 -1.58 0.42
CA ARG A 35 8.37 -2.87 -0.04
C ARG A 35 7.25 -3.60 -0.76
N LEU A 36 7.39 -3.74 -2.07
CA LEU A 36 6.36 -4.39 -2.88
C LEU A 36 6.32 -5.89 -2.60
N ASN A 37 5.19 -6.51 -2.90
CA ASN A 37 4.98 -7.95 -2.67
C ASN A 37 5.78 -8.85 -3.62
N ALA A 38 6.46 -8.28 -4.59
CA ALA A 38 7.26 -9.01 -5.57
C ALA A 38 8.54 -8.26 -5.89
N GLY A 39 9.52 -8.98 -6.40
CA GLY A 39 10.80 -8.42 -6.80
C GLY A 39 11.88 -9.48 -6.77
N ALA A 40 13.09 -9.11 -7.18
CA ALA A 40 14.21 -10.04 -7.29
C ALA A 40 14.94 -10.26 -5.96
N ALA A 41 14.73 -9.39 -4.98
CA ALA A 41 15.38 -9.47 -3.68
C ALA A 41 14.43 -10.00 -2.61
N PRO A 42 14.94 -10.49 -1.46
CA PRO A 42 14.08 -11.02 -0.40
C PRO A 42 13.04 -10.05 0.13
N ALA A 43 13.33 -8.76 0.15
CA ALA A 43 12.39 -7.72 0.60
C ALA A 43 11.44 -7.26 -0.51
N GLY A 44 11.53 -7.84 -1.71
CA GLY A 44 10.79 -7.37 -2.88
C GLY A 44 11.43 -6.12 -3.48
N THR A 45 10.78 -5.54 -4.46
CA THR A 45 11.19 -4.23 -4.98
C THR A 45 10.89 -3.16 -3.95
N VAL A 46 11.84 -2.29 -3.66
CA VAL A 46 11.70 -1.25 -2.65
C VAL A 46 11.59 0.10 -3.33
N LEU A 47 10.49 0.81 -3.06
CA LEU A 47 10.30 2.18 -3.51
C LEU A 47 10.64 3.10 -2.34
N LYS A 48 11.47 4.11 -2.60
CA LYS A 48 11.94 5.01 -1.54
C LYS A 48 11.44 6.42 -1.73
N GLY A 49 10.92 6.98 -0.63
CA GLY A 49 10.49 8.36 -0.57
C GLY A 49 9.25 8.66 -1.40
N LYS A 50 8.87 9.92 -1.38
CA LYS A 50 7.72 10.39 -2.15
C LYS A 50 7.99 10.32 -3.65
N GLU A 51 9.25 10.47 -4.05
CA GLU A 51 9.64 10.34 -5.45
C GLU A 51 9.45 8.92 -5.97
N GLY A 52 9.77 7.91 -5.14
CA GLY A 52 9.49 6.52 -5.49
C GLY A 52 8.02 6.25 -5.69
N LEU A 53 7.16 6.84 -4.84
CA LEU A 53 5.71 6.77 -5.00
C LEU A 53 5.27 7.40 -6.33
N ARG A 54 5.73 8.60 -6.61
CA ARG A 54 5.34 9.31 -7.83
C ARG A 54 5.77 8.56 -9.09
N ALA A 55 7.00 8.04 -9.09
CA ALA A 55 7.50 7.25 -10.21
C ALA A 55 6.66 5.99 -10.45
N HIS A 56 6.30 5.30 -9.37
CA HIS A 56 5.50 4.08 -9.47
C HIS A 56 4.11 4.35 -10.06
N PHE A 57 3.43 5.38 -9.55
CA PHE A 57 2.07 5.70 -10.01
C PHE A 57 2.04 6.34 -11.40
N SER A 58 3.13 6.96 -11.84
CA SER A 58 3.22 7.52 -13.19
C SER A 58 3.55 6.47 -14.25
N ASP A 59 4.11 5.34 -13.85
CA ASP A 59 4.47 4.25 -14.76
C ASP A 59 3.27 3.33 -14.97
N LYS A 60 2.51 3.58 -16.00
CA LYS A 60 1.28 2.83 -16.30
C LYS A 60 1.54 1.35 -16.56
N SER A 61 2.77 0.97 -16.94
CA SER A 61 3.10 -0.44 -17.17
C SER A 61 3.22 -1.23 -15.87
N LYS A 62 3.45 -0.54 -14.74
CA LYS A 62 3.58 -1.17 -13.42
C LYS A 62 2.29 -1.11 -12.60
N ALA A 63 1.36 -0.24 -12.96
CA ALA A 63 0.10 -0.10 -12.24
C ALA A 63 -0.88 -1.18 -12.69
N HIS A 64 -1.56 -1.82 -11.74
CA HIS A 64 -2.65 -2.72 -12.05
C HIS A 64 -3.85 -1.89 -12.47
N ARG A 65 -4.47 -2.27 -13.58
CA ARG A 65 -5.67 -1.62 -14.05
C ARG A 65 -6.83 -1.95 -13.13
N GLU A 66 -7.62 -0.94 -12.83
CA GLU A 66 -8.86 -1.12 -12.07
C GLU A 66 -8.64 -1.80 -10.72
N ALA A 67 -7.42 -1.72 -10.18
CA ALA A 67 -7.14 -2.29 -8.87
C ALA A 67 -8.00 -1.63 -7.81
N ARG A 68 -8.71 -2.45 -7.04
CA ARG A 68 -9.62 -1.98 -6.01
C ARG A 68 -9.37 -2.74 -4.72
N TYR A 69 -9.17 -1.99 -3.65
CA TYR A 69 -8.96 -2.56 -2.32
C TYR A 69 -10.28 -2.53 -1.54
N SER A 70 -10.61 -3.64 -0.92
CA SER A 70 -11.83 -3.79 -0.14
C SER A 70 -11.58 -4.63 1.10
N GLU A 71 -12.56 -4.74 1.99
CA GLU A 71 -12.48 -5.49 3.24
C GLU A 71 -11.26 -5.08 4.08
N ALA A 72 -10.88 -3.81 3.99
CA ALA A 72 -9.69 -3.32 4.66
C ALA A 72 -9.91 -3.17 6.17
N ARG A 73 -8.99 -3.73 6.95
CA ARG A 73 -9.01 -3.62 8.42
C ARG A 73 -7.62 -3.36 8.94
N ILE A 74 -7.52 -2.47 9.93
CA ILE A 74 -6.26 -2.16 10.59
C ILE A 74 -6.25 -2.86 11.96
N HIS A 75 -5.12 -3.49 12.25
CA HIS A 75 -4.89 -4.20 13.50
C HIS A 75 -3.64 -3.66 14.18
N ARG A 76 -3.69 -3.53 15.48
CA ARG A 76 -2.54 -3.06 16.26
C ARG A 76 -2.04 -4.18 17.16
N ALA A 77 -0.73 -4.40 17.16
CA ALA A 77 -0.07 -5.40 17.99
C ALA A 77 1.19 -4.78 18.59
N GLY A 78 1.06 -4.21 19.78
CA GLY A 78 2.15 -3.46 20.41
C GLY A 78 2.50 -2.24 19.60
N ASP A 79 3.75 -2.15 19.16
CA ASP A 79 4.25 -1.06 18.32
C ASP A 79 4.12 -1.35 16.82
N LYS A 80 3.53 -2.48 16.47
CA LYS A 80 3.32 -2.88 15.08
C LYS A 80 1.89 -2.63 14.66
N ILE A 81 1.72 -2.22 13.42
CA ILE A 81 0.40 -2.07 12.82
C ILE A 81 0.38 -2.90 11.54
N PHE A 82 -0.70 -3.63 11.32
CA PHE A 82 -0.86 -4.32 10.06
C PHE A 82 -2.28 -4.14 9.54
N GLY A 83 -2.40 -4.13 8.21
CA GLY A 83 -3.68 -4.02 7.54
C GLY A 83 -3.96 -5.26 6.73
N THR A 84 -5.16 -5.83 6.87
CA THR A 84 -5.61 -6.92 6.02
C THR A 84 -6.58 -6.37 4.99
N PHE A 85 -6.57 -6.95 3.80
CA PHE A 85 -7.40 -6.45 2.71
C PHE A 85 -7.64 -7.51 1.64
N ARG A 86 -8.57 -7.21 0.75
CA ARG A 86 -8.78 -7.94 -0.49
C ARG A 86 -8.51 -6.97 -1.64
N VAL A 87 -7.79 -7.42 -2.65
CA VAL A 87 -7.54 -6.61 -3.84
C VAL A 87 -8.03 -7.36 -5.07
N THR A 88 -8.79 -6.65 -5.91
CA THR A 88 -9.28 -7.16 -7.18
C THR A 88 -8.85 -6.22 -8.29
N GLY A 89 -8.69 -6.74 -9.49
CA GLY A 89 -8.32 -5.90 -10.61
C GLY A 89 -8.00 -6.73 -11.84
N VAL A 90 -7.31 -6.09 -12.77
CA VAL A 90 -6.89 -6.70 -14.03
C VAL A 90 -5.38 -6.45 -14.18
N ASP A 91 -4.61 -7.49 -14.47
CA ASP A 91 -3.17 -7.36 -14.64
C ASP A 91 -2.80 -6.84 -16.04
N HIS A 92 -1.50 -6.74 -16.31
CA HIS A 92 -1.00 -6.21 -17.58
C HIS A 92 -1.43 -7.05 -18.79
N ALA A 93 -1.67 -8.33 -18.58
CA ALA A 93 -2.11 -9.24 -19.63
C ALA A 93 -3.62 -9.22 -19.84
N GLY A 94 -4.34 -8.37 -19.09
CA GLY A 94 -5.80 -8.32 -19.13
C GLY A 94 -6.47 -9.42 -18.34
N LYS A 95 -5.72 -10.14 -17.50
CA LYS A 95 -6.25 -11.24 -16.70
C LYS A 95 -6.79 -10.72 -15.36
N PRO A 96 -8.03 -11.06 -14.99
CA PRO A 96 -8.55 -10.68 -13.69
C PRO A 96 -7.81 -11.36 -12.56
N PHE A 97 -7.65 -10.64 -11.44
CA PHE A 97 -7.11 -11.22 -10.21
C PHE A 97 -7.95 -10.83 -9.01
N ASP A 98 -7.88 -11.68 -7.97
CA ASP A 98 -8.62 -11.49 -6.71
C ASP A 98 -7.79 -12.17 -5.63
N ARG A 99 -7.22 -11.39 -4.71
CA ARG A 99 -6.28 -11.91 -3.71
C ARG A 99 -6.51 -11.26 -2.36
N TYR A 100 -6.25 -12.02 -1.30
CA TYR A 100 -6.12 -11.47 0.04
C TYR A 100 -4.67 -11.13 0.30
N GLY A 101 -4.46 -10.06 1.05
CA GLY A 101 -3.13 -9.59 1.38
C GLY A 101 -3.05 -8.99 2.76
N ILE A 102 -1.82 -8.70 3.17
CA ILE A 102 -1.52 -8.04 4.43
C ILE A 102 -0.36 -7.08 4.20
N ASP A 103 -0.46 -5.90 4.80
CA ASP A 103 0.62 -4.93 4.82
C ASP A 103 1.09 -4.74 6.25
N LEU A 104 2.40 -4.72 6.46
CA LEU A 104 2.99 -4.32 7.72
C LEU A 104 3.37 -2.85 7.63
N TYR A 105 3.03 -2.09 8.66
CA TYR A 105 3.27 -0.65 8.69
C TYR A 105 4.11 -0.24 9.88
N GLU A 106 4.94 0.78 9.68
CA GLU A 106 5.60 1.51 10.77
C GLU A 106 5.15 2.96 10.71
N ILE A 107 4.89 3.54 11.88
CA ILE A 107 4.44 4.93 12.02
C ILE A 107 5.55 5.74 12.67
N LYS A 108 5.80 6.92 12.14
CA LYS A 108 6.75 7.86 12.68
C LYS A 108 6.17 9.28 12.57
N ASP A 109 6.14 9.98 13.69
CA ASP A 109 5.64 11.36 13.72
C ASP A 109 4.24 11.52 13.13
N GLY A 110 3.36 10.55 13.39
CA GLY A 110 1.97 10.59 12.94
C GLY A 110 1.77 10.26 11.47
N LYS A 111 2.81 9.80 10.79
CA LYS A 111 2.75 9.44 9.37
C LYS A 111 3.29 8.04 9.14
N ILE A 112 2.98 7.46 7.99
CA ILE A 112 3.43 6.12 7.62
C ILE A 112 4.86 6.21 7.12
N ALA A 113 5.79 5.50 7.79
CA ALA A 113 7.20 5.45 7.41
C ALA A 113 7.55 4.21 6.60
N LEU A 114 6.79 3.14 6.76
CA LEU A 114 7.03 1.88 6.05
C LEU A 114 5.69 1.23 5.69
N LYS A 115 5.61 0.71 4.48
CA LYS A 115 4.53 -0.16 4.01
C LYS A 115 5.20 -1.39 3.40
N ASP A 116 5.04 -2.53 4.04
CA ASP A 116 5.65 -3.80 3.61
C ASP A 116 4.52 -4.76 3.20
N SER A 117 4.39 -5.00 1.90
CA SER A 117 3.23 -5.66 1.31
C SER A 117 3.46 -7.14 1.05
N TYR A 118 2.46 -7.92 1.39
CA TYR A 118 2.40 -9.37 1.14
C TYR A 118 1.06 -9.71 0.50
N LEU A 119 1.07 -10.53 -0.54
CA LEU A 119 -0.15 -10.98 -1.20
C LEU A 119 -0.15 -12.49 -1.29
N LYS A 120 -1.34 -13.09 -1.18
CA LYS A 120 -1.49 -14.51 -1.50
C LYS A 120 -1.12 -14.73 -2.95
N THR A 121 -0.41 -15.81 -3.21
CA THR A 121 -0.09 -16.26 -4.56
C THR A 121 -1.19 -17.20 -5.04
N ILE A 122 -1.66 -17.00 -6.26
CA ILE A 122 -2.68 -17.85 -6.87
C ILE A 122 -2.07 -18.49 -8.12
N ASP A 123 -2.05 -19.79 -8.15
CA ASP A 123 -1.51 -20.55 -9.29
C ASP A 123 -2.56 -20.78 -10.39
#